data_d029cdb0fb9eeb4354303edf76b8ed51
#
_entry.id   d029cdb0fb9eeb4354303edf76b8ed51
#
_cell.length_a   1.000
_cell.length_b   1.000
_cell.length_c   1.000
_cell.angle_alpha   90.00
_cell.angle_beta   90.00
_cell.angle_gamma   90.00
#
_symmetry.space_group_name_H-M   'P 1'
#
loop_
_entity.id
_entity.type
_entity.pdbx_description
1 polymer ?
#
loop_
_entity_poly.entity_id
_entity_poly.type
_entity_poly.pdbx_seq_one_letter_code
_entity_poly.pdbx_strand_id
1 'polypeptide(L)'
;MASWTKVAHSLKARYYMHTAEVDNTAYAKALAQANLGIRSNADNWTAVHSTTSTEQNLWYQFDRERQDHIVAGFYLVNLLNNGTPANLADDDPRLPIYFTTATGATFGGQYIGSKTGQTQAGDPETAASHLRVTAGSPTAADFNLPIISWSETAAIGAEAALKSGGSVATQTAWYNELIAAQQNFWGVNLAGKVPDYAALGTDAARLAAIIQQKYIALFLSPETWNDYKRTCLPAITTAVAGERVPARLFYPQTERQSNPNVPDVNEQPARNDNDPNACA
;
A
#
# COMPACT_ATOMS: atom_id res chain seq x y z
N MET A 1 20.02 17.57 11.10
CA MET A 1 20.37 17.90 9.69
C MET A 1 20.57 16.67 8.82
N ALA A 2 21.27 15.63 9.27
CA ALA A 2 21.46 14.41 8.47
C ALA A 2 20.15 13.73 8.03
N SER A 3 19.13 13.67 8.87
CA SER A 3 17.82 13.08 8.54
C SER A 3 17.10 13.80 7.41
N TRP A 4 17.10 15.14 7.38
CA TRP A 4 16.43 15.90 6.32
C TRP A 4 17.08 15.72 4.94
N THR A 5 18.41 15.55 4.90
CA THR A 5 19.10 15.20 3.65
C THR A 5 18.64 13.84 3.12
N LYS A 6 18.55 12.83 4.00
CA LYS A 6 18.04 11.49 3.63
C LYS A 6 16.59 11.55 3.17
N VAL A 7 15.74 12.30 3.88
CA VAL A 7 14.34 12.54 3.48
C VAL A 7 14.28 13.14 2.08
N ALA A 8 15.05 14.18 1.80
CA ALA A 8 15.08 14.81 0.48
C ALA A 8 15.51 13.84 -0.62
N HIS A 9 16.50 12.99 -0.37
CA HIS A 9 16.91 11.95 -1.32
C HIS A 9 15.82 10.91 -1.54
N SER A 10 15.16 10.43 -0.49
CA SER A 10 14.05 9.48 -0.61
C SER A 10 12.86 10.07 -1.37
N LEU A 11 12.50 11.33 -1.13
CA LEU A 11 11.46 12.03 -1.90
C LEU A 11 11.85 12.19 -3.37
N LYS A 12 13.10 12.53 -3.67
CA LYS A 12 13.58 12.57 -5.07
C LYS A 12 13.49 11.20 -5.72
N ALA A 13 13.83 10.12 -5.00
CA ALA A 13 13.67 8.76 -5.50
C ALA A 13 12.21 8.46 -5.85
N ARG A 14 11.25 8.78 -4.96
CA ARG A 14 9.80 8.64 -5.23
C ARG A 14 9.38 9.40 -6.48
N TYR A 15 9.77 10.67 -6.62
CA TYR A 15 9.38 11.47 -7.78
C TYR A 15 9.98 10.97 -9.09
N TYR A 16 11.19 10.42 -9.08
CA TYR A 16 11.71 9.73 -10.27
C TYR A 16 10.88 8.48 -10.61
N MET A 17 10.40 7.72 -9.61
CA MET A 17 9.50 6.60 -9.89
C MET A 17 8.20 7.06 -10.55
N HIS A 18 7.63 8.20 -10.15
CA HIS A 18 6.42 8.75 -10.77
C HIS A 18 6.62 9.15 -12.25
N THR A 19 7.85 9.39 -12.68
CA THR A 19 8.17 9.75 -14.08
C THR A 19 8.72 8.58 -14.90
N ALA A 20 8.84 7.41 -14.30
CA ALA A 20 9.53 6.27 -14.93
C ALA A 20 8.89 5.75 -16.23
N GLU A 21 7.60 6.02 -16.42
CA GLU A 21 6.85 5.67 -17.63
C GLU A 21 7.24 6.53 -18.84
N VAL A 22 7.68 7.76 -18.60
CA VAL A 22 7.99 8.75 -19.65
C VAL A 22 9.46 9.14 -19.70
N ASP A 23 10.25 8.79 -18.70
CA ASP A 23 11.70 9.01 -18.63
C ASP A 23 12.42 7.68 -18.42
N ASN A 24 13.03 7.13 -19.46
CA ASN A 24 13.77 5.87 -19.41
C ASN A 24 15.02 5.90 -18.49
N THR A 25 15.45 7.08 -18.05
CA THR A 25 16.57 7.27 -17.12
C THR A 25 16.10 7.34 -15.66
N ALA A 26 14.80 7.42 -15.43
CA ALA A 26 14.22 7.66 -14.10
C ALA A 26 14.57 6.55 -13.09
N TYR A 27 14.56 5.30 -13.50
CA TYR A 27 14.92 4.19 -12.61
C TYR A 27 16.38 4.29 -12.12
N ALA A 28 17.33 4.60 -13.00
CA ALA A 28 18.72 4.77 -12.59
C ALA A 28 18.89 5.98 -11.65
N LYS A 29 18.17 7.07 -11.92
CA LYS A 29 18.14 8.25 -11.04
C LYS A 29 17.51 7.92 -9.69
N ALA A 30 16.40 7.18 -9.67
CA ALA A 30 15.75 6.73 -8.45
C ALA A 30 16.67 5.87 -7.58
N LEU A 31 17.36 4.91 -8.18
CA LEU A 31 18.34 4.06 -7.48
C LEU A 31 19.47 4.89 -6.88
N ALA A 32 20.02 5.84 -7.63
CA ALA A 32 21.07 6.73 -7.13
C ALA A 32 20.61 7.54 -5.91
N GLN A 33 19.35 8.00 -5.92
CA GLN A 33 18.78 8.75 -4.80
C GLN A 33 18.44 7.82 -3.61
N ALA A 34 17.89 6.64 -3.85
CA ALA A 34 17.59 5.67 -2.80
C ALA A 34 18.84 5.26 -2.01
N ASN A 35 19.99 5.12 -2.68
CA ASN A 35 21.29 4.87 -2.03
C ASN A 35 21.69 5.92 -1.00
N LEU A 36 21.24 7.16 -1.16
CA LEU A 36 21.50 8.30 -0.27
C LEU A 36 20.32 8.58 0.68
N GLY A 37 19.24 7.86 0.53
CA GLY A 37 17.98 8.05 1.23
C GLY A 37 17.93 7.45 2.64
N ILE A 38 16.72 7.29 3.13
CA ILE A 38 16.39 6.73 4.44
C ILE A 38 16.74 5.24 4.47
N ARG A 39 17.57 4.83 5.44
CA ARG A 39 18.01 3.43 5.64
C ARG A 39 17.85 2.98 7.10
N SER A 40 16.97 3.64 7.86
CA SER A 40 16.63 3.29 9.23
C SER A 40 15.25 3.84 9.56
N ASN A 41 14.46 3.11 10.35
CA ASN A 41 13.15 3.60 10.83
C ASN A 41 13.27 4.85 11.72
N ALA A 42 14.42 5.09 12.34
CA ALA A 42 14.69 6.31 13.11
C ALA A 42 14.80 7.58 12.23
N ASP A 43 15.05 7.41 10.94
CA ASP A 43 15.14 8.51 9.97
C ASP A 43 13.82 8.75 9.20
N ASN A 44 12.78 7.95 9.47
CA ASN A 44 11.47 8.12 8.83
C ASN A 44 10.95 9.53 9.06
N TRP A 45 10.45 10.17 8.01
CA TRP A 45 9.70 11.41 8.17
C TRP A 45 8.23 11.07 8.37
N THR A 46 7.69 11.52 9.50
CA THR A 46 6.33 11.19 9.94
C THR A 46 5.55 12.46 10.27
N ALA A 47 4.25 12.42 10.04
CA ALA A 47 3.31 13.34 10.68
C ALA A 47 3.14 12.88 12.13
N VAL A 48 3.47 13.75 13.07
CA VAL A 48 3.44 13.45 14.51
C VAL A 48 2.01 13.58 15.02
N HIS A 49 1.57 12.57 15.74
CA HIS A 49 0.25 12.50 16.38
C HIS A 49 0.38 12.25 17.88
N SER A 50 -0.66 12.59 18.64
CA SER A 50 -0.75 12.34 20.07
C SER A 50 -2.15 11.86 20.47
N THR A 51 -2.34 11.50 21.72
CA THR A 51 -3.67 11.13 22.27
C THR A 51 -4.59 12.35 22.52
N THR A 52 -4.07 13.57 22.38
CA THR A 52 -4.87 14.81 22.47
C THR A 52 -5.87 14.86 21.33
N SER A 53 -7.14 15.11 21.61
CA SER A 53 -8.24 14.98 20.64
C SER A 53 -8.08 15.77 19.34
N THR A 54 -7.34 16.89 19.37
CA THR A 54 -7.06 17.72 18.18
C THR A 54 -5.82 17.30 17.41
N GLU A 55 -5.03 16.36 17.94
CA GLU A 55 -3.76 15.92 17.39
C GLU A 55 -3.74 14.43 17.01
N GLN A 56 -4.89 13.75 17.21
CA GLN A 56 -5.01 12.33 16.95
C GLN A 56 -4.84 12.01 15.46
N ASN A 57 -4.33 10.83 15.19
CA ASN A 57 -4.24 10.27 13.85
C ASN A 57 -5.60 10.36 13.14
N LEU A 58 -5.59 10.80 11.88
CA LEU A 58 -6.80 11.01 11.08
C LEU A 58 -7.65 9.74 10.93
N TRP A 59 -7.01 8.59 10.74
CA TRP A 59 -7.70 7.30 10.63
C TRP A 59 -8.39 6.91 11.93
N TYR A 60 -7.75 7.19 13.08
CA TYR A 60 -8.36 6.99 14.40
C TYR A 60 -9.60 7.87 14.59
N GLN A 61 -9.49 9.16 14.24
CA GLN A 61 -10.61 10.08 14.35
C GLN A 61 -11.78 9.66 13.47
N PHE A 62 -11.50 9.25 12.24
CA PHE A 62 -12.52 8.80 11.31
C PHE A 62 -13.21 7.52 11.80
N ASP A 63 -12.44 6.50 12.23
CA ASP A 63 -12.99 5.25 12.75
C ASP A 63 -13.86 5.50 13.98
N ARG A 64 -13.40 6.33 14.92
CA ARG A 64 -14.16 6.67 16.12
C ARG A 64 -15.51 7.34 15.83
N GLU A 65 -15.57 8.20 14.81
CA GLU A 65 -16.79 8.91 14.45
C GLU A 65 -17.71 8.10 13.54
N ARG A 66 -17.15 7.16 12.79
CA ARG A 66 -17.84 6.43 11.72
C ARG A 66 -17.35 4.99 11.62
N GLN A 67 -17.45 4.26 12.71
CA GLN A 67 -16.90 2.91 12.88
C GLN A 67 -17.34 1.91 11.81
N ASP A 68 -18.57 2.04 11.31
CA ASP A 68 -19.13 1.14 10.30
C ASP A 68 -18.80 1.56 8.85
N HIS A 69 -18.05 2.65 8.65
CA HIS A 69 -17.75 3.18 7.31
C HIS A 69 -16.40 2.70 6.76
N ILE A 70 -15.51 2.19 7.61
CA ILE A 70 -14.22 1.63 7.18
C ILE A 70 -14.11 0.21 7.66
N VAL A 71 -14.14 -0.71 6.71
CA VAL A 71 -13.90 -2.14 6.95
C VAL A 71 -12.67 -2.59 6.18
N ALA A 72 -12.07 -3.68 6.62
CA ALA A 72 -10.91 -4.28 5.98
C ALA A 72 -11.24 -4.72 4.55
N GLY A 73 -10.45 -4.29 3.57
CA GLY A 73 -10.64 -4.67 2.17
C GLY A 73 -10.25 -6.11 1.92
N PHE A 74 -11.08 -6.83 1.13
CA PHE A 74 -10.89 -8.26 0.82
C PHE A 74 -9.49 -8.58 0.31
N TYR A 75 -8.97 -7.79 -0.63
CA TYR A 75 -7.70 -8.11 -1.27
C TYR A 75 -6.54 -8.15 -0.26
N LEU A 76 -6.39 -7.13 0.58
CA LEU A 76 -5.30 -7.07 1.54
C LEU A 76 -5.43 -8.14 2.63
N VAL A 77 -6.64 -8.33 3.15
CA VAL A 77 -6.89 -9.36 4.16
C VAL A 77 -6.57 -10.76 3.60
N ASN A 78 -7.08 -11.05 2.39
CA ASN A 78 -6.84 -12.34 1.74
C ASN A 78 -5.36 -12.59 1.40
N LEU A 79 -4.62 -11.52 1.10
CA LEU A 79 -3.18 -11.58 0.92
C LEU A 79 -2.45 -11.93 2.22
N LEU A 80 -2.85 -11.31 3.33
CA LEU A 80 -2.19 -11.47 4.62
C LEU A 80 -2.62 -12.74 5.37
N ASN A 81 -3.84 -13.25 5.16
CA ASN A 81 -4.29 -14.52 5.72
C ASN A 81 -4.08 -15.73 4.78
N ASN A 82 -3.28 -15.53 3.73
CA ASN A 82 -2.94 -16.57 2.75
C ASN A 82 -4.16 -17.25 2.09
N GLY A 83 -5.31 -16.56 2.02
CA GLY A 83 -6.57 -17.10 1.50
C GLY A 83 -7.24 -18.14 2.39
N THR A 84 -6.80 -18.30 3.63
CA THR A 84 -7.26 -19.33 4.59
C THR A 84 -7.76 -18.73 5.90
N PRO A 85 -8.90 -17.99 5.91
CA PRO A 85 -9.35 -17.20 7.07
C PRO A 85 -9.48 -17.99 8.37
N ALA A 86 -9.75 -19.29 8.29
CA ALA A 86 -9.89 -20.16 9.46
C ALA A 86 -8.54 -20.67 10.04
N ASN A 87 -7.42 -20.49 9.30
CA ASN A 87 -6.10 -20.96 9.71
C ASN A 87 -5.20 -19.79 10.12
N LEU A 88 -5.37 -19.31 11.34
CA LEU A 88 -4.58 -18.19 11.86
C LEU A 88 -3.07 -18.48 11.99
N ALA A 89 -2.66 -19.76 11.89
CA ALA A 89 -1.26 -20.13 12.08
C ALA A 89 -0.37 -19.79 10.87
N ASP A 90 -0.96 -19.68 9.68
CA ASP A 90 -0.23 -19.31 8.47
C ASP A 90 -0.38 -17.84 8.09
N ASP A 91 -1.09 -17.04 8.90
CA ASP A 91 -1.25 -15.62 8.70
C ASP A 91 0.10 -14.87 8.68
N ASP A 92 0.15 -13.80 7.90
CA ASP A 92 1.20 -12.82 8.00
C ASP A 92 1.09 -12.10 9.34
N PRO A 93 2.18 -11.99 10.13
CA PRO A 93 2.12 -11.40 11.47
C PRO A 93 1.77 -9.90 11.48
N ARG A 94 1.72 -9.23 10.33
CA ARG A 94 1.23 -7.85 10.20
C ARG A 94 -0.30 -7.77 10.20
N LEU A 95 -1.00 -8.86 9.88
CA LEU A 95 -2.46 -8.90 9.83
C LEU A 95 -3.12 -8.47 11.16
N PRO A 96 -2.76 -9.04 12.32
CA PRO A 96 -3.31 -8.62 13.61
C PRO A 96 -2.85 -7.22 14.07
N ILE A 97 -1.85 -6.63 13.42
CA ILE A 97 -1.43 -5.24 13.68
C ILE A 97 -2.36 -4.26 12.95
N TYR A 98 -2.80 -4.60 11.75
CA TYR A 98 -3.61 -3.74 10.90
C TYR A 98 -5.10 -3.84 11.21
N PHE A 99 -5.58 -5.04 11.52
CA PHE A 99 -7.01 -5.33 11.63
C PHE A 99 -7.37 -6.06 12.93
N THR A 100 -8.64 -5.92 13.31
CA THR A 100 -9.28 -6.79 14.29
C THR A 100 -9.87 -8.02 13.61
N THR A 101 -10.09 -9.09 14.36
CA THR A 101 -10.88 -10.21 13.85
C THR A 101 -12.34 -9.80 13.64
N ALA A 102 -12.99 -10.46 12.70
CA ALA A 102 -14.42 -10.32 12.46
C ALA A 102 -15.23 -10.72 13.70
N THR A 103 -16.42 -10.16 13.81
CA THR A 103 -17.39 -10.46 14.88
C THR A 103 -18.56 -11.28 14.31
N GLY A 104 -19.37 -11.84 15.19
CA GLY A 104 -20.57 -12.59 14.81
C GLY A 104 -20.39 -14.11 14.77
N ALA A 105 -21.50 -14.83 14.61
CA ALA A 105 -21.56 -16.28 14.78
C ALA A 105 -20.83 -17.07 13.69
N THR A 106 -20.77 -16.53 12.47
CA THR A 106 -20.21 -17.24 11.30
C THR A 106 -18.70 -17.07 11.17
N PHE A 107 -18.18 -15.87 11.39
CA PHE A 107 -16.80 -15.52 11.12
C PHE A 107 -16.02 -15.04 12.36
N GLY A 108 -16.62 -15.12 13.54
CA GLY A 108 -16.00 -14.66 14.78
C GLY A 108 -14.63 -15.28 15.02
N GLY A 109 -13.66 -14.41 15.31
CA GLY A 109 -12.28 -14.81 15.53
C GLY A 109 -11.41 -14.97 14.27
N GLN A 110 -11.98 -14.81 13.06
CA GLN A 110 -11.27 -14.88 11.79
C GLN A 110 -11.00 -13.47 11.23
N TYR A 111 -10.02 -13.33 10.34
CA TYR A 111 -9.81 -12.11 9.56
C TYR A 111 -10.56 -12.21 8.25
N ILE A 112 -11.59 -11.39 8.09
CA ILE A 112 -12.49 -11.39 6.92
C ILE A 112 -12.46 -10.01 6.29
N GLY A 113 -12.15 -9.95 4.99
CA GLY A 113 -12.20 -8.72 4.20
C GLY A 113 -13.52 -8.57 3.47
N SER A 114 -14.01 -7.34 3.38
CA SER A 114 -15.19 -6.98 2.58
C SER A 114 -14.84 -6.79 1.11
N LYS A 115 -15.69 -7.27 0.21
CA LYS A 115 -15.59 -7.05 -1.24
C LYS A 115 -16.39 -5.81 -1.61
N THR A 116 -15.70 -4.75 -2.00
CA THR A 116 -16.32 -3.49 -2.42
C THR A 116 -17.37 -3.71 -3.52
N GLY A 117 -18.58 -3.17 -3.32
CA GLY A 117 -19.66 -3.22 -4.30
C GLY A 117 -20.49 -4.51 -4.31
N GLN A 118 -20.25 -5.43 -3.39
CA GLN A 118 -21.10 -6.61 -3.20
C GLN A 118 -21.96 -6.44 -1.95
N THR A 119 -23.27 -6.26 -2.16
CA THR A 119 -24.29 -6.35 -1.10
C THR A 119 -25.03 -7.67 -1.27
N GLN A 120 -24.62 -8.73 -0.60
CA GLN A 120 -25.37 -9.98 -0.56
C GLN A 120 -25.89 -10.26 0.85
N ALA A 121 -27.09 -10.82 0.93
CA ALA A 121 -27.62 -11.34 2.21
C ALA A 121 -26.64 -12.40 2.75
N GLY A 122 -26.03 -12.15 3.89
CA GLY A 122 -24.93 -12.94 4.43
C GLY A 122 -23.53 -12.44 4.04
N ASP A 123 -23.45 -11.29 3.38
CA ASP A 123 -22.18 -10.63 3.10
C ASP A 123 -21.45 -10.31 4.41
N PRO A 124 -20.15 -10.56 4.46
CA PRO A 124 -19.31 -10.19 5.61
C PRO A 124 -19.21 -8.68 5.88
N GLU A 125 -19.86 -7.79 5.09
CA GLU A 125 -19.84 -6.34 5.37
C GLU A 125 -20.27 -6.01 6.79
N THR A 126 -21.24 -6.72 7.35
CA THR A 126 -21.67 -6.56 8.75
C THR A 126 -20.82 -7.35 9.75
N ALA A 127 -19.95 -8.24 9.26
CA ALA A 127 -19.10 -9.11 10.05
C ALA A 127 -17.62 -9.03 9.65
N ALA A 128 -17.26 -8.12 8.72
CA ALA A 128 -15.89 -7.95 8.27
C ALA A 128 -14.98 -7.46 9.40
N SER A 129 -13.70 -7.69 9.24
CA SER A 129 -12.66 -7.12 10.09
C SER A 129 -12.62 -5.60 9.95
N HIS A 130 -12.35 -4.90 11.04
CA HIS A 130 -12.19 -3.46 11.10
C HIS A 130 -10.73 -3.07 11.29
N LEU A 131 -10.43 -1.80 11.09
CA LEU A 131 -9.14 -1.23 11.45
C LEU A 131 -8.87 -1.46 12.94
N ARG A 132 -7.65 -1.80 13.28
CA ARG A 132 -7.24 -1.91 14.67
C ARG A 132 -6.77 -0.57 15.18
N VAL A 133 -7.55 0.06 16.05
CA VAL A 133 -7.28 1.41 16.59
C VAL A 133 -6.56 1.43 17.94
N THR A 134 -6.07 0.29 18.41
CA THR A 134 -5.34 0.18 19.67
C THR A 134 -3.87 0.54 19.51
N ALA A 135 -3.21 0.87 20.62
CA ALA A 135 -1.78 1.21 20.62
C ALA A 135 -0.92 0.19 19.84
N GLY A 136 0.03 0.68 19.07
CA GLY A 136 0.91 -0.12 18.22
C GLY A 136 0.34 -0.48 16.84
N SER A 137 -0.90 -0.07 16.51
CA SER A 137 -1.46 -0.20 15.16
C SER A 137 -1.25 1.07 14.34
N PRO A 138 -1.29 1.00 13.00
CA PRO A 138 -1.11 2.17 12.13
C PRO A 138 -2.26 3.18 12.20
N THR A 139 -3.34 2.82 12.86
CA THR A 139 -4.53 3.64 13.06
C THR A 139 -4.77 4.00 14.52
N ALA A 140 -3.81 3.75 15.41
CA ALA A 140 -3.87 4.21 16.80
C ALA A 140 -3.85 5.75 16.89
N ALA A 141 -4.44 6.31 17.92
CA ALA A 141 -4.57 7.75 18.09
C ALA A 141 -3.23 8.52 18.01
N ASP A 142 -2.19 7.93 18.58
CA ASP A 142 -0.84 8.49 18.71
C ASP A 142 0.16 7.91 17.69
N PHE A 143 -0.32 7.13 16.71
CA PHE A 143 0.57 6.58 15.70
C PHE A 143 1.03 7.66 14.72
N ASN A 144 2.33 7.85 14.64
CA ASN A 144 2.96 8.80 13.72
C ASN A 144 2.92 8.25 12.29
N LEU A 145 2.12 8.87 11.42
CA LEU A 145 1.94 8.43 10.03
C LEU A 145 3.20 8.70 9.21
N PRO A 146 3.80 7.67 8.59
CA PRO A 146 4.94 7.88 7.71
C PRO A 146 4.56 8.68 6.46
N ILE A 147 5.26 9.79 6.22
CA ILE A 147 5.17 10.56 4.97
C ILE A 147 6.12 9.96 3.94
N ILE A 148 7.32 9.61 4.37
CA ILE A 148 8.26 8.76 3.63
C ILE A 148 9.08 7.93 4.61
N SER A 149 9.30 6.67 4.29
CA SER A 149 9.88 5.70 5.21
C SER A 149 11.08 4.95 4.62
N TRP A 150 11.80 4.26 5.49
CA TRP A 150 12.82 3.29 5.09
C TRP A 150 12.24 2.19 4.20
N SER A 151 11.08 1.64 4.57
CA SER A 151 10.42 0.59 3.79
C SER A 151 10.13 1.04 2.36
N GLU A 152 9.62 2.24 2.19
CA GLU A 152 9.36 2.79 0.86
C GLU A 152 10.66 3.04 0.08
N THR A 153 11.66 3.62 0.72
CA THR A 153 12.97 3.87 0.09
C THR A 153 13.62 2.57 -0.36
N ALA A 154 13.54 1.51 0.47
CA ALA A 154 14.08 0.20 0.12
C ALA A 154 13.30 -0.46 -1.02
N ALA A 155 11.96 -0.35 -1.04
CA ALA A 155 11.14 -0.84 -2.14
C ALA A 155 11.46 -0.13 -3.47
N ILE A 156 11.63 1.19 -3.43
CA ILE A 156 12.08 1.97 -4.60
C ILE A 156 13.46 1.50 -5.05
N GLY A 157 14.40 1.27 -4.13
CA GLY A 157 15.72 0.76 -4.43
C GLY A 157 15.68 -0.60 -5.12
N ALA A 158 14.83 -1.52 -4.64
CA ALA A 158 14.67 -2.86 -5.22
C ALA A 158 14.09 -2.80 -6.64
N GLU A 159 13.01 -2.04 -6.84
CA GLU A 159 12.39 -1.88 -8.15
C GLU A 159 13.33 -1.15 -9.13
N ALA A 160 13.94 -0.07 -8.70
CA ALA A 160 14.85 0.69 -9.52
C ALA A 160 16.10 -0.12 -9.92
N ALA A 161 16.64 -0.95 -9.01
CA ALA A 161 17.72 -1.88 -9.33
C ALA A 161 17.29 -2.93 -10.36
N LEU A 162 16.08 -3.49 -10.23
CA LEU A 162 15.52 -4.44 -11.20
C LEU A 162 15.36 -3.80 -12.58
N LYS A 163 14.71 -2.65 -12.64
CA LYS A 163 14.36 -1.96 -13.90
C LYS A 163 15.54 -1.31 -14.61
N SER A 164 16.61 -0.97 -13.89
CA SER A 164 17.85 -0.44 -14.48
C SER A 164 18.88 -1.52 -14.83
N GLY A 165 18.51 -2.80 -14.79
CA GLY A 165 19.39 -3.91 -15.17
C GLY A 165 20.46 -4.25 -14.11
N GLY A 166 20.22 -3.91 -12.85
CA GLY A 166 21.10 -4.31 -11.74
C GLY A 166 21.14 -5.82 -11.56
N SER A 167 22.23 -6.33 -11.00
CA SER A 167 22.38 -7.77 -10.74
C SER A 167 21.31 -8.29 -9.78
N VAL A 168 20.94 -9.58 -9.87
CA VAL A 168 20.02 -10.22 -8.92
C VAL A 168 20.50 -10.04 -7.48
N ALA A 169 21.80 -10.08 -7.24
CA ALA A 169 22.36 -9.85 -5.90
C ALA A 169 22.05 -8.43 -5.37
N THR A 170 22.19 -7.40 -6.22
CA THR A 170 21.84 -6.02 -5.86
C THR A 170 20.34 -5.87 -5.59
N GLN A 171 19.50 -6.44 -6.44
CA GLN A 171 18.05 -6.44 -6.28
C GLN A 171 17.64 -7.14 -4.96
N THR A 172 18.22 -8.32 -4.70
CA THR A 172 17.97 -9.10 -3.48
C THR A 172 18.38 -8.32 -2.22
N ALA A 173 19.51 -7.63 -2.26
CA ALA A 173 19.94 -6.81 -1.12
C ALA A 173 18.90 -5.74 -0.77
N TRP A 174 18.37 -5.03 -1.75
CA TRP A 174 17.33 -4.04 -1.54
C TRP A 174 15.99 -4.64 -1.10
N TYR A 175 15.59 -5.78 -1.68
CA TYR A 175 14.38 -6.47 -1.24
C TYR A 175 14.49 -6.94 0.21
N ASN A 176 15.62 -7.52 0.59
CA ASN A 176 15.85 -7.95 1.97
C ASN A 176 15.88 -6.74 2.93
N GLU A 177 16.34 -5.59 2.47
CA GLU A 177 16.28 -4.35 3.24
C GLU A 177 14.84 -3.87 3.45
N LEU A 178 13.96 -3.98 2.44
CA LEU A 178 12.52 -3.72 2.60
C LEU A 178 11.92 -4.64 3.68
N ILE A 179 12.23 -5.93 3.63
CA ILE A 179 11.73 -6.89 4.63
C ILE A 179 12.27 -6.57 6.02
N ALA A 180 13.56 -6.28 6.14
CA ALA A 180 14.19 -5.90 7.41
C ALA A 180 13.58 -4.62 7.99
N ALA A 181 13.27 -3.62 7.14
CA ALA A 181 12.61 -2.39 7.54
C ALA A 181 11.24 -2.67 8.17
N GLN A 182 10.45 -3.56 7.55
CA GLN A 182 9.13 -3.97 8.07
C GLN A 182 9.23 -4.77 9.36
N GLN A 183 10.15 -5.75 9.41
CA GLN A 183 10.38 -6.54 10.62
C GLN A 183 10.76 -5.65 11.81
N ASN A 184 11.70 -4.73 11.58
CA ASN A 184 12.16 -3.80 12.61
C ASN A 184 11.08 -2.80 13.03
N PHE A 185 10.27 -2.31 12.08
CA PHE A 185 9.22 -1.33 12.36
C PHE A 185 8.09 -1.89 13.21
N TRP A 186 7.64 -3.10 12.87
CA TRP A 186 6.51 -3.75 13.54
C TRP A 186 6.91 -4.74 14.65
N GLY A 187 8.20 -5.05 14.80
CA GLY A 187 8.67 -6.04 15.75
C GLY A 187 8.25 -7.48 15.41
N VAL A 188 8.11 -7.80 14.11
CA VAL A 188 7.61 -9.10 13.64
C VAL A 188 8.69 -9.91 12.93
N ASN A 189 8.48 -11.22 12.84
CA ASN A 189 9.32 -12.12 12.03
C ASN A 189 8.57 -12.51 10.74
N LEU A 190 9.12 -12.14 9.60
CA LEU A 190 8.56 -12.43 8.27
C LEU A 190 9.23 -13.64 7.59
N ALA A 191 10.08 -14.38 8.27
CA ALA A 191 10.69 -15.60 7.73
C ALA A 191 9.62 -16.61 7.32
N GLY A 192 9.69 -17.11 6.09
CA GLY A 192 8.70 -18.03 5.52
C GLY A 192 7.35 -17.41 5.16
N LYS A 193 7.16 -16.11 5.40
CA LYS A 193 5.93 -15.37 5.04
C LYS A 193 6.10 -14.50 3.78
N VAL A 194 7.33 -14.33 3.33
CA VAL A 194 7.68 -13.58 2.12
C VAL A 194 8.48 -14.47 1.17
N PRO A 195 8.39 -14.25 -0.15
CA PRO A 195 9.16 -15.04 -1.11
C PRO A 195 10.67 -14.91 -0.91
N ASP A 196 11.39 -15.99 -1.14
CA ASP A 196 12.84 -15.88 -1.37
C ASP A 196 13.08 -15.22 -2.73
N TYR A 197 13.43 -13.95 -2.68
CA TYR A 197 13.60 -13.14 -3.87
C TYR A 197 14.66 -13.69 -4.84
N ALA A 198 15.76 -14.22 -4.30
CA ALA A 198 16.85 -14.76 -5.11
C ALA A 198 16.43 -16.00 -5.92
N ALA A 199 15.46 -16.76 -5.39
CA ALA A 199 14.93 -17.95 -6.06
C ALA A 199 13.89 -17.64 -7.14
N LEU A 200 13.40 -16.37 -7.25
CA LEU A 200 12.44 -15.99 -8.28
C LEU A 200 13.10 -16.00 -9.68
N GLY A 201 12.52 -16.78 -10.60
CA GLY A 201 13.13 -17.07 -11.89
C GLY A 201 12.98 -15.96 -12.94
N THR A 202 12.04 -15.01 -12.78
CA THR A 202 11.74 -13.98 -13.79
C THR A 202 11.66 -12.59 -13.19
N ASP A 203 11.94 -11.59 -13.99
CA ASP A 203 11.83 -10.18 -13.58
C ASP A 203 10.38 -9.79 -13.28
N ALA A 204 9.41 -10.38 -13.96
CA ALA A 204 7.99 -10.19 -13.65
C ALA A 204 7.65 -10.70 -12.24
N ALA A 205 8.11 -11.89 -11.87
CA ALA A 205 7.91 -12.44 -10.52
C ALA A 205 8.63 -11.59 -9.45
N ARG A 206 9.83 -11.11 -9.75
CA ARG A 206 10.59 -10.21 -8.87
C ARG A 206 9.89 -8.88 -8.66
N LEU A 207 9.41 -8.27 -9.73
CA LEU A 207 8.62 -7.03 -9.64
C LEU A 207 7.35 -7.23 -8.82
N ALA A 208 6.62 -8.32 -9.07
CA ALA A 208 5.41 -8.64 -8.32
C ALA A 208 5.69 -8.78 -6.82
N ALA A 209 6.79 -9.46 -6.44
CA ALA A 209 7.20 -9.60 -5.05
C ALA A 209 7.55 -8.25 -4.39
N ILE A 210 8.28 -7.38 -5.09
CA ILE A 210 8.61 -6.03 -4.60
C ILE A 210 7.34 -5.23 -4.37
N ILE A 211 6.47 -5.12 -5.38
CA ILE A 211 5.28 -4.29 -5.30
C ILE A 211 4.28 -4.84 -4.28
N GLN A 212 4.14 -6.16 -4.17
CA GLN A 212 3.31 -6.76 -3.13
C GLN A 212 3.79 -6.39 -1.71
N GLN A 213 5.09 -6.49 -1.45
CA GLN A 213 5.62 -6.12 -0.14
C GLN A 213 5.57 -4.60 0.10
N LYS A 214 5.77 -3.80 -0.94
CA LYS A 214 5.57 -2.35 -0.87
C LYS A 214 4.11 -1.99 -0.57
N TYR A 215 3.15 -2.65 -1.23
CA TYR A 215 1.72 -2.46 -1.00
C TYR A 215 1.32 -2.72 0.46
N ILE A 216 1.84 -3.81 1.07
CA ILE A 216 1.60 -4.11 2.48
C ILE A 216 2.28 -3.06 3.38
N ALA A 217 3.52 -2.69 3.06
CA ALA A 217 4.32 -1.73 3.84
C ALA A 217 3.72 -0.32 3.85
N LEU A 218 3.08 0.08 2.75
CA LEU A 218 2.45 1.38 2.57
C LEU A 218 0.93 1.36 2.83
N PHE A 219 0.48 0.49 3.73
CA PHE A 219 -0.91 0.46 4.17
C PHE A 219 -1.41 1.87 4.54
N LEU A 220 -2.57 2.25 4.00
CA LEU A 220 -3.20 3.58 4.14
C LEU A 220 -2.46 4.74 3.44
N SER A 221 -1.44 4.46 2.64
CA SER A 221 -0.74 5.49 1.86
C SER A 221 -1.31 5.61 0.44
N PRO A 222 -1.49 6.82 -0.11
CA PRO A 222 -1.89 7.01 -1.49
C PRO A 222 -0.84 6.54 -2.52
N GLU A 223 0.41 6.34 -2.10
CA GLU A 223 1.48 5.86 -2.99
C GLU A 223 1.21 4.45 -3.52
N THR A 224 0.40 3.64 -2.84
CA THR A 224 -0.05 2.34 -3.35
C THR A 224 -0.87 2.47 -4.64
N TRP A 225 -1.67 3.54 -4.76
CA TRP A 225 -2.40 3.85 -5.99
C TRP A 225 -1.45 4.28 -7.12
N ASN A 226 -0.45 5.10 -6.82
CA ASN A 226 0.54 5.53 -7.80
C ASN A 226 1.34 4.34 -8.34
N ASP A 227 1.73 3.40 -7.47
CA ASP A 227 2.41 2.17 -7.87
C ASP A 227 1.50 1.28 -8.73
N TYR A 228 0.23 1.11 -8.35
CA TYR A 228 -0.72 0.35 -9.15
C TYR A 228 -0.90 0.93 -10.54
N LYS A 229 -1.11 2.22 -10.66
CA LYS A 229 -1.23 2.90 -11.97
C LYS A 229 -0.01 2.70 -12.87
N ARG A 230 1.16 2.66 -12.29
CA ARG A 230 2.43 2.55 -13.00
C ARG A 230 2.78 1.12 -13.37
N THR A 231 2.37 0.13 -12.58
CA THR A 231 2.84 -1.26 -12.70
C THR A 231 1.73 -2.28 -12.93
N CYS A 232 0.48 -1.91 -12.76
CA CYS A 232 -0.68 -2.81 -12.66
C CYS A 232 -0.54 -3.87 -11.54
N LEU A 233 0.30 -3.58 -10.57
CA LEU A 233 0.55 -4.47 -9.42
C LEU A 233 0.25 -3.75 -8.09
N PRO A 234 -0.17 -4.52 -7.08
CA PRO A 234 -0.45 -5.95 -7.11
C PRO A 234 -1.65 -6.25 -8.04
N ALA A 235 -1.77 -7.48 -8.53
CA ALA A 235 -2.83 -7.89 -9.45
C ALA A 235 -4.19 -7.92 -8.73
N ILE A 236 -4.80 -6.75 -8.58
CA ILE A 236 -6.09 -6.57 -7.91
C ILE A 236 -7.20 -6.97 -8.86
N THR A 237 -8.06 -7.89 -8.43
CA THR A 237 -9.30 -8.23 -9.13
C THR A 237 -10.45 -7.35 -8.63
N THR A 238 -11.26 -6.84 -9.56
CA THR A 238 -12.45 -6.09 -9.22
C THR A 238 -13.53 -7.00 -8.62
N ALA A 239 -14.36 -6.44 -7.75
CA ALA A 239 -15.46 -7.17 -7.13
C ALA A 239 -16.56 -7.51 -8.15
N VAL A 240 -16.74 -6.67 -9.17
CA VAL A 240 -17.74 -6.85 -10.24
C VAL A 240 -17.06 -7.45 -11.46
N ALA A 241 -17.56 -8.58 -11.92
CA ALA A 241 -17.01 -9.27 -13.09
C ALA A 241 -17.13 -8.39 -14.36
N GLY A 242 -16.03 -8.30 -15.10
CA GLY A 242 -15.94 -7.49 -16.31
C GLY A 242 -15.60 -6.02 -16.11
N GLU A 243 -15.59 -5.54 -14.87
CA GLU A 243 -15.13 -4.19 -14.55
C GLU A 243 -13.58 -4.15 -14.42
N ARG A 244 -13.03 -2.97 -14.60
CA ARG A 244 -11.59 -2.70 -14.45
C ARG A 244 -11.35 -1.75 -13.30
N VAL A 245 -10.19 -1.87 -12.65
CA VAL A 245 -9.77 -0.86 -11.68
C VAL A 245 -9.64 0.48 -12.40
N PRO A 246 -10.33 1.55 -11.93
CA PRO A 246 -10.32 2.82 -12.63
C PRO A 246 -8.92 3.43 -12.70
N ALA A 247 -8.51 3.87 -13.86
CA ALA A 247 -7.21 4.52 -14.07
C ALA A 247 -7.20 5.98 -13.56
N ARG A 248 -8.35 6.62 -13.42
CA ARG A 248 -8.51 7.98 -12.88
C ARG A 248 -9.78 8.13 -12.05
N LEU A 249 -9.82 9.14 -11.22
CA LEU A 249 -11.04 9.56 -10.54
C LEU A 249 -11.89 10.44 -11.46
N PHE A 250 -13.19 10.48 -11.23
CA PHE A 250 -14.07 11.48 -11.83
C PHE A 250 -13.75 12.87 -11.27
N TYR A 251 -14.05 13.90 -12.07
CA TYR A 251 -14.06 15.25 -11.53
C TYR A 251 -15.08 15.35 -10.39
N PRO A 252 -14.75 16.04 -9.28
CA PRO A 252 -15.68 16.26 -8.19
C PRO A 252 -16.99 16.90 -8.68
N GLN A 253 -18.10 16.56 -8.05
CA GLN A 253 -19.39 17.11 -8.41
C GLN A 253 -19.41 18.63 -8.32
N THR A 254 -18.79 19.19 -7.30
CA THR A 254 -18.67 20.64 -7.12
C THR A 254 -17.93 21.31 -8.29
N GLU A 255 -16.85 20.72 -8.76
CA GLU A 255 -16.10 21.22 -9.91
C GLU A 255 -16.95 21.18 -11.20
N ARG A 256 -17.66 20.08 -11.41
CA ARG A 256 -18.58 19.94 -12.58
C ARG A 256 -19.73 20.93 -12.55
N GLN A 257 -20.20 21.34 -11.36
CA GLN A 257 -21.30 22.29 -11.20
C GLN A 257 -20.87 23.76 -11.30
N SER A 258 -19.63 24.07 -11.00
CA SER A 258 -19.14 25.45 -10.90
C SER A 258 -18.18 25.86 -12.03
N ASN A 259 -17.56 24.90 -12.71
CA ASN A 259 -16.60 25.16 -13.77
C ASN A 259 -17.15 24.75 -15.14
N PRO A 260 -17.55 25.73 -16.00
CA PRO A 260 -18.14 25.44 -17.30
C PRO A 260 -17.17 24.75 -18.30
N ASN A 261 -15.88 24.70 -17.98
CA ASN A 261 -14.89 24.03 -18.82
C ASN A 261 -14.69 22.54 -18.47
N VAL A 262 -15.37 22.04 -17.43
CA VAL A 262 -15.33 20.61 -17.09
C VAL A 262 -16.45 19.90 -17.84
N PRO A 263 -16.13 18.88 -18.67
CA PRO A 263 -17.13 18.12 -19.40
C PRO A 263 -18.14 17.45 -18.46
N ASP A 264 -19.39 17.31 -18.89
CA ASP A 264 -20.38 16.51 -18.20
C ASP A 264 -19.94 15.04 -18.06
N VAL A 265 -20.50 14.31 -17.11
CA VAL A 265 -20.12 12.93 -16.82
C VAL A 265 -20.14 12.04 -18.08
N ASN A 266 -21.12 12.25 -18.95
CA ASN A 266 -21.26 11.48 -20.19
C ASN A 266 -20.30 11.92 -21.32
N GLU A 267 -19.67 13.08 -21.16
CA GLU A 267 -18.71 13.64 -22.12
C GLU A 267 -17.25 13.44 -21.69
N GLN A 268 -17.04 12.99 -20.43
CA GLN A 268 -15.70 12.68 -19.95
C GLN A 268 -15.19 11.42 -20.61
N PRO A 269 -13.89 11.35 -20.95
CA PRO A 269 -13.27 10.10 -21.38
C PRO A 269 -13.54 8.99 -20.35
N ALA A 270 -13.71 7.77 -20.81
CA ALA A 270 -13.82 6.62 -19.92
C ALA A 270 -12.62 6.58 -18.97
N ARG A 271 -12.81 6.04 -17.75
CA ARG A 271 -11.78 6.08 -16.69
C ARG A 271 -10.45 5.45 -17.09
N ASN A 272 -10.47 4.57 -18.06
CA ASN A 272 -9.30 3.85 -18.56
C ASN A 272 -8.82 4.36 -19.93
N ASP A 273 -9.51 5.34 -20.52
CA ASP A 273 -9.08 5.96 -21.77
C ASP A 273 -7.84 6.85 -21.53
N ASN A 274 -6.97 6.89 -22.49
CA ASN A 274 -5.74 7.68 -22.46
C ASN A 274 -4.75 7.33 -21.32
N ASP A 275 -4.95 6.20 -20.65
CA ASP A 275 -3.96 5.67 -19.73
C ASP A 275 -3.11 4.64 -20.48
N PRO A 276 -1.81 4.90 -20.74
CA PRO A 276 -0.94 3.96 -21.44
C PRO A 276 -0.78 2.63 -20.68
N ASN A 277 -1.05 2.63 -19.39
CA ASN A 277 -0.99 1.47 -18.51
C ASN A 277 -2.37 1.04 -18.02
N ALA A 278 -3.40 1.22 -18.83
CA ALA A 278 -4.73 0.74 -18.45
C ALA A 278 -4.66 -0.74 -18.05
N CYS A 279 -4.58 -0.99 -16.76
CA CYS A 279 -4.48 -2.33 -16.20
C CYS A 279 -5.74 -3.13 -16.59
N ALA A 280 -5.53 -4.25 -17.28
CA ALA A 280 -6.60 -5.07 -17.83
C ALA A 280 -7.24 -5.95 -16.74
#